data_e86af70c63682541ba9050249c1138b9
#
_entry.id   e86af70c63682541ba9050249c1138b9
#
_cell.length_a   1.000
_cell.length_b   1.000
_cell.length_c   1.000
_cell.angle_alpha   90.00
_cell.angle_beta   90.00
_cell.angle_gamma   90.00
#
_symmetry.space_group_name_H-M   'P 1'
#
loop_
_entity.id
_entity.type
_entity.pdbx_description
1 polymer ?
#
loop_
_entity_poly.entity_id
_entity_poly.type
_entity_poly.pdbx_seq_one_letter_code
_entity_poly.pdbx_strand_id
1 'polypeptide(L)'
;MNKISIRFFNDREVRAVWDDPSAKWWFAVHDIIAILGKYADYAKTRNYWKYLKTKLKAKNPQLVSATNQFKLKAPDGKLRLTDCLDSAGIIALAKDFPNNKAMTAQPASGLT
;
A
#
# COMPACT_ATOMS: atom_id res chain seq x y z
N MET A 1 -7.23 12.43 -17.13
CA MET A 1 -8.03 12.49 -15.91
C MET A 1 -7.94 11.17 -15.14
N ASN A 2 -7.85 11.26 -13.82
CA ASN A 2 -7.73 10.07 -13.01
C ASN A 2 -9.07 9.58 -12.54
N LYS A 3 -9.25 8.27 -12.53
CA LYS A 3 -10.45 7.65 -12.00
C LYS A 3 -10.10 7.06 -10.65
N ILE A 4 -11.02 7.21 -9.68
CA ILE A 4 -10.82 6.67 -8.35
C ILE A 4 -11.77 5.51 -8.16
N SER A 5 -11.27 4.44 -7.56
CA SER A 5 -12.04 3.24 -7.31
C SER A 5 -11.66 2.66 -5.96
N ILE A 6 -12.47 1.76 -5.47
CA ILE A 6 -12.17 1.00 -4.26
C ILE A 6 -12.05 -0.44 -4.67
N ARG A 7 -10.95 -1.05 -4.29
CA ARG A 7 -10.69 -2.46 -4.56
C ARG A 7 -10.67 -3.20 -3.22
N PHE A 8 -10.87 -4.50 -3.28
CA PHE A 8 -10.90 -5.32 -2.08
C PHE A 8 -9.75 -6.32 -2.09
N PHE A 9 -9.00 -6.35 -1.00
CA PHE A 9 -7.94 -7.31 -0.78
C PHE A 9 -8.20 -7.94 0.59
N ASN A 10 -8.36 -9.25 0.65
CA ASN A 10 -8.67 -9.96 1.91
C ASN A 10 -9.89 -9.34 2.60
N ASP A 11 -10.92 -9.02 1.80
CA ASP A 11 -12.16 -8.42 2.27
C ASP A 11 -12.00 -7.02 2.89
N ARG A 12 -10.89 -6.36 2.62
CA ARG A 12 -10.65 -5.00 3.09
C ARG A 12 -10.52 -4.06 1.91
N GLU A 13 -10.98 -2.84 2.11
CA GLU A 13 -10.99 -1.83 1.06
C GLU A 13 -9.62 -1.21 0.85
N VAL A 14 -9.25 -1.06 -0.41
CA VAL A 14 -8.03 -0.37 -0.80
C VAL A 14 -8.40 0.67 -1.83
N ARG A 15 -8.06 1.92 -1.56
CA ARG A 15 -8.30 3.00 -2.53
C ARG A 15 -7.35 2.83 -3.70
N ALA A 16 -7.87 3.01 -4.90
CA ALA A 16 -7.08 2.87 -6.12
C ALA A 16 -7.37 4.01 -7.07
N VAL A 17 -6.36 4.41 -7.85
CA VAL A 17 -6.46 5.49 -8.82
C VAL A 17 -6.02 4.96 -10.17
N TRP A 18 -6.82 5.19 -11.20
CA TRP A 18 -6.39 4.93 -12.57
C TRP A 18 -5.70 6.18 -13.09
N ASP A 19 -4.48 6.03 -13.56
CA ASP A 19 -3.69 7.13 -14.08
C ASP A 19 -3.56 6.97 -15.60
N ASP A 20 -4.21 7.84 -16.34
CA ASP A 20 -4.21 7.77 -17.80
C ASP A 20 -2.80 7.86 -18.41
N PRO A 21 -1.96 8.80 -17.98
CA PRO A 21 -0.62 8.90 -18.56
C PRO A 21 0.20 7.63 -18.45
N SER A 22 0.11 6.92 -17.33
CA SER A 22 0.87 5.69 -17.15
C SER A 22 0.09 4.44 -17.56
N ALA A 23 -1.21 4.60 -17.80
CA ALA A 23 -2.13 3.51 -18.15
C ALA A 23 -2.07 2.38 -17.10
N LYS A 24 -2.11 2.75 -15.84
CA LYS A 24 -2.01 1.81 -14.73
C LYS A 24 -2.93 2.20 -13.60
N TRP A 25 -3.28 1.19 -12.80
CA TRP A 25 -3.89 1.42 -11.49
C TRP A 25 -2.80 1.60 -10.45
N TRP A 26 -3.01 2.57 -9.56
CA TRP A 26 -2.14 2.85 -8.44
C TRP A 26 -2.93 2.64 -7.16
N PHE A 27 -2.31 2.00 -6.19
CA PHE A 27 -2.99 1.60 -4.95
C PHE A 27 -2.41 2.33 -3.76
N ALA A 28 -3.29 2.79 -2.86
CA ALA A 28 -2.86 3.54 -1.68
C ALA A 28 -2.02 2.64 -0.77
N VAL A 29 -0.78 3.04 -0.54
CA VAL A 29 0.15 2.25 0.27
C VAL A 29 -0.36 2.11 1.70
N HIS A 30 -0.94 3.17 2.26
CA HIS A 30 -1.47 3.10 3.63
C HIS A 30 -2.49 1.98 3.78
N ASP A 31 -3.37 1.83 2.79
CA ASP A 31 -4.41 0.82 2.86
C ASP A 31 -3.84 -0.59 2.78
N ILE A 32 -2.82 -0.77 1.95
CA ILE A 32 -2.13 -2.04 1.83
C ILE A 32 -1.41 -2.38 3.15
N ILE A 33 -0.73 -1.40 3.74
CA ILE A 33 -0.03 -1.61 5.00
C ILE A 33 -1.01 -1.97 6.12
N ALA A 34 -2.19 -1.36 6.12
CA ALA A 34 -3.21 -1.69 7.11
C ALA A 34 -3.59 -3.17 7.02
N ILE A 35 -3.66 -3.70 5.81
CA ILE A 35 -3.97 -5.11 5.60
C ILE A 35 -2.80 -6.00 6.02
N LEU A 36 -1.60 -5.67 5.56
CA LEU A 36 -0.41 -6.49 5.84
C LEU A 36 -0.08 -6.50 7.34
N GLY A 37 -0.24 -5.37 8.00
CA GLY A 37 0.06 -5.24 9.42
C GLY A 37 -1.13 -5.45 10.33
N LYS A 38 -2.32 -5.64 9.74
CA LYS A 38 -3.57 -5.82 10.48
C LYS A 38 -3.87 -4.62 11.37
N TYR A 39 -3.54 -3.43 10.89
CA TYR A 39 -3.82 -2.20 11.62
C TYR A 39 -5.23 -1.72 11.34
N ALA A 40 -5.94 -1.32 12.38
CA ALA A 40 -7.25 -0.72 12.25
C ALA A 40 -7.18 0.81 12.31
N ASP A 41 -6.10 1.34 12.85
CA ASP A 41 -5.95 2.77 13.11
C ASP A 41 -5.16 3.42 11.97
N TYR A 42 -5.77 4.38 11.31
CA TYR A 42 -5.12 5.07 10.18
C TYR A 42 -3.83 5.79 10.61
N ALA A 43 -3.83 6.39 11.79
CA ALA A 43 -2.64 7.10 12.27
C ALA A 43 -1.48 6.15 12.49
N LYS A 44 -1.74 4.96 13.03
CA LYS A 44 -0.69 3.95 13.21
C LYS A 44 -0.17 3.47 11.86
N THR A 45 -1.04 3.26 10.89
CA THR A 45 -0.66 2.85 9.57
C THR A 45 0.24 3.88 8.91
N ARG A 46 -0.14 5.15 9.01
CA ARG A 46 0.63 6.24 8.42
C ARG A 46 2.00 6.37 9.06
N ASN A 47 2.06 6.25 10.39
CA ASN A 47 3.33 6.32 11.11
C ASN A 47 4.24 5.14 10.76
N TYR A 48 3.64 3.95 10.61
CA TYR A 48 4.42 2.78 10.23
C TYR A 48 4.99 2.91 8.83
N TRP A 49 4.21 3.46 7.89
CA TRP A 49 4.70 3.67 6.53
C TRP A 49 5.87 4.66 6.51
N LYS A 50 5.79 5.72 7.32
CA LYS A 50 6.88 6.67 7.43
C LYS A 50 8.16 5.98 7.90
N TYR A 51 8.05 5.15 8.93
CA TYR A 51 9.17 4.37 9.45
C TYR A 51 9.71 3.40 8.39
N LEU A 52 8.82 2.68 7.74
CA LEU A 52 9.20 1.68 6.75
C LEU A 52 9.88 2.32 5.54
N LYS A 53 9.40 3.49 5.09
CA LYS A 53 10.05 4.20 4.00
C LYS A 53 11.52 4.52 4.32
N THR A 54 11.78 4.93 5.55
CA THR A 54 13.14 5.24 5.97
C THR A 54 14.03 4.01 5.86
N LYS A 55 13.53 2.87 6.27
CA LYS A 55 14.30 1.63 6.14
C LYS A 55 14.47 1.20 4.69
N LEU A 56 13.43 1.35 3.90
CA LEU A 56 13.48 0.95 2.48
C LEU A 56 14.40 1.84 1.67
N LYS A 57 14.62 3.09 2.06
CA LYS A 57 15.58 3.94 1.36
C LYS A 57 16.96 3.33 1.34
N ALA A 58 17.34 2.61 2.38
CA ALA A 58 18.63 1.94 2.43
C ALA A 58 18.59 0.56 1.79
N LYS A 59 17.49 -0.17 2.01
CA LYS A 59 17.40 -1.57 1.59
C LYS A 59 16.91 -1.74 0.16
N ASN A 60 15.94 -0.94 -0.23
CA ASN A 60 15.34 -1.04 -1.56
C ASN A 60 14.91 0.34 -2.02
N PRO A 61 15.87 1.21 -2.38
CA PRO A 61 15.53 2.59 -2.77
C PRO A 61 14.67 2.67 -4.02
N GLN A 62 14.74 1.65 -4.89
CA GLN A 62 13.94 1.64 -6.10
C GLN A 62 12.46 1.56 -5.79
N LEU A 63 12.10 0.83 -4.75
CA LEU A 63 10.69 0.73 -4.34
C LEU A 63 10.17 2.07 -3.86
N VAL A 64 10.97 2.78 -3.07
CA VAL A 64 10.59 4.11 -2.61
C VAL A 64 10.45 5.07 -3.78
N SER A 65 11.37 5.02 -4.73
CA SER A 65 11.31 5.87 -5.93
C SER A 65 10.13 5.55 -6.82
N ALA A 66 9.60 4.34 -6.73
CA ALA A 66 8.46 3.92 -7.55
C ALA A 66 7.13 4.45 -7.04
N THR A 67 7.09 5.03 -5.83
CA THR A 67 5.83 5.59 -5.32
C THR A 67 5.48 6.87 -6.07
N ASN A 68 4.19 7.03 -6.33
CA ASN A 68 3.63 8.28 -6.86
C ASN A 68 2.59 8.77 -5.88
N GLN A 69 2.40 10.09 -5.85
CA GLN A 69 1.43 10.67 -4.94
C GLN A 69 0.19 11.10 -5.70
N PHE A 70 -0.97 10.74 -5.17
CA PHE A 70 -2.25 11.15 -5.70
C PHE A 70 -3.11 11.70 -4.56
N LYS A 71 -3.98 12.66 -4.88
CA LYS A 71 -4.90 13.18 -3.87
C LYS A 71 -6.03 12.22 -3.70
N LEU A 72 -6.14 11.64 -2.52
CA LEU A 72 -7.19 10.71 -2.17
C LEU A 72 -7.89 11.16 -0.88
N LYS A 73 -9.16 10.80 -0.77
CA LYS A 73 -9.92 11.15 0.41
C LYS A 73 -9.44 10.33 1.61
N ALA A 74 -9.03 11.02 2.65
CA ALA A 74 -8.61 10.40 3.90
C ALA A 74 -9.81 10.07 4.77
N PRO A 75 -9.64 9.29 5.85
CA PRO A 75 -10.76 8.97 6.75
C PRO A 75 -11.45 10.19 7.36
N ASP A 76 -10.74 11.32 7.48
CA ASP A 76 -11.33 12.55 7.99
C ASP A 76 -12.12 13.32 6.93
N GLY A 77 -12.22 12.78 5.71
CA GLY A 77 -12.96 13.38 4.64
C GLY A 77 -12.20 14.40 3.82
N LYS A 78 -10.97 14.71 4.18
CA LYS A 78 -10.16 15.68 3.45
C LYS A 78 -9.32 15.01 2.38
N LEU A 79 -9.09 15.72 1.28
CA LEU A 79 -8.19 15.23 0.24
C LEU A 79 -6.75 15.45 0.68
N ARG A 80 -5.94 14.40 0.62
CA ARG A 80 -4.54 14.46 1.01
C ARG A 80 -3.68 13.75 -0.03
N LEU A 81 -2.48 14.24 -0.24
CA LEU A 81 -1.51 13.55 -1.08
C LEU A 81 -1.16 12.23 -0.40
N THR A 82 -1.35 11.15 -1.14
CA THR A 82 -1.21 9.80 -0.62
C THR A 82 -0.23 9.03 -1.48
N ASP A 83 0.74 8.40 -0.85
CA ASP A 83 1.70 7.56 -1.57
C ASP A 83 0.98 6.34 -2.14
N CYS A 84 1.24 6.07 -3.41
CA CYS A 84 0.63 4.94 -4.11
C CYS A 84 1.70 4.15 -4.85
N LEU A 85 1.45 2.86 -5.03
CA LEU A 85 2.30 1.99 -5.83
C LEU A 85 1.43 1.27 -6.85
N ASP A 86 2.01 0.92 -7.99
CA ASP A 86 1.32 0.07 -8.96
C ASP A 86 1.33 -1.38 -8.45
N SER A 87 0.75 -2.31 -9.20
CA SER A 87 0.63 -3.69 -8.72
C SER A 87 1.99 -4.33 -8.50
N ALA A 88 2.97 -4.06 -9.35
CA ALA A 88 4.32 -4.60 -9.16
C ALA A 88 4.95 -4.06 -7.88
N GLY A 89 4.74 -2.77 -7.60
CA GLY A 89 5.25 -2.15 -6.38
C GLY A 89 4.58 -2.70 -5.13
N ILE A 90 3.28 -2.98 -5.20
CA ILE A 90 2.55 -3.57 -4.07
C ILE A 90 3.09 -4.97 -3.77
N ILE A 91 3.36 -5.77 -4.80
CA ILE A 91 3.92 -7.10 -4.61
C ILE A 91 5.30 -7.02 -3.96
N ALA A 92 6.14 -6.09 -4.43
CA ALA A 92 7.47 -5.90 -3.85
C ALA A 92 7.39 -5.44 -2.40
N LEU A 93 6.45 -4.54 -2.09
CA LEU A 93 6.25 -4.08 -0.73
C LEU A 93 5.84 -5.23 0.19
N ALA A 94 4.93 -6.08 -0.29
CA ALA A 94 4.46 -7.21 0.51
C ALA A 94 5.61 -8.16 0.84
N LYS A 95 6.52 -8.38 -0.12
CA LYS A 95 7.67 -9.24 0.11
C LYS A 95 8.64 -8.68 1.14
N ASP A 96 8.77 -7.36 1.18
CA ASP A 96 9.68 -6.70 2.11
C ASP A 96 9.04 -6.33 3.44
N PHE A 97 7.75 -6.58 3.59
CA PHE A 97 7.05 -6.20 4.81
C PHE A 97 7.48 -7.09 5.98
N PRO A 98 7.88 -6.51 7.11
CA PRO A 98 8.43 -7.29 8.22
C PRO A 98 7.50 -8.35 8.79
N ASN A 99 6.19 -8.13 8.71
CA ASN A 99 5.21 -9.08 9.23
C ASN A 99 4.72 -10.05 8.18
N ASN A 100 5.35 -10.06 7.03
CA ASN A 100 4.88 -10.84 5.90
C ASN A 100 4.85 -12.34 6.17
N LYS A 101 5.66 -12.84 7.08
CA LYS A 101 5.64 -14.26 7.33
C LYS A 101 4.32 -14.72 7.91
N ALA A 102 3.54 -13.84 8.52
CA ALA A 102 2.20 -14.19 8.97
C ALA A 102 1.29 -14.47 7.79
N MET A 103 1.56 -13.84 6.64
CA MET A 103 0.80 -14.07 5.44
C MET A 103 1.28 -15.29 4.70
N THR A 104 2.58 -15.52 4.69
CA THR A 104 3.13 -16.66 3.96
C THR A 104 2.96 -17.95 4.72
N ALA A 105 2.83 -17.89 6.02
CA ALA A 105 2.66 -19.08 6.83
C ALA A 105 1.32 -19.74 6.61
N GLN A 106 0.49 -19.07 5.96
CA GLN A 106 -0.77 -19.64 5.68
C GLN A 106 -0.84 -20.47 4.49
N PRO A 107 -0.01 -20.59 3.90
CA PRO A 107 -0.10 -21.41 2.73
C PRO A 107 0.32 -22.70 3.05
N ALA A 108 0.42 -21.97 3.92
CA ALA A 108 0.54 -22.41 4.00
C ALA A 108 0.20 -22.80 4.24
N SER A 109 0.02 -22.54 4.61
CA SER A 109 -0.40 -22.78 4.74
C SER A 109 -0.80 -22.91 4.50
N GLY A 110 -0.95 -22.95 4.58
CA GLY A 110 -1.46 -23.09 4.26
C GLY A 110 -1.38 -23.24 3.80
N LEU A 111 -1.26 -23.30 3.66
CA LEU A 111 -1.21 -23.51 3.16
C LEU A 111 -0.97 -23.89 2.91
N THR A 112 -0.81 -24.00 2.96
CA THR A 112 -0.62 -24.37 2.71
C THR A 112 -0.60 -24.58 2.74
#